data_92c9552ba855e5a7fb1905c68a33f472
#
_entry.id   92c9552ba855e5a7fb1905c68a33f472
#
_cell.length_a   1.000
_cell.length_b   1.000
_cell.length_c   1.000
_cell.angle_alpha   90.00
_cell.angle_beta   90.00
_cell.angle_gamma   90.00
#
_symmetry.space_group_name_H-M   'P 1'
#
loop_
_entity.id
_entity.type
_entity.pdbx_description
1 polymer ?
#
loop_
_entity_poly.entity_id
_entity_poly.type
_entity_poly.pdbx_seq_one_letter_code
_entity_poly.pdbx_strand_id
1 'polypeptide(L)'
;MRCRRTGFLLVLTLLLALPAPASASTAGETIRLGPAKAGLRQLLSGPGERHVVRRAAGVRVRPGRATRRRSLAYFAQLSDPHVLDEASPARMEFLAGAGRAASHGYRPQEALTTQVLDSMVRAVNRHGVSGLRARGGRRAKLDFSVTTGDLSDNAQLNEARWYMRALEGGVLEPASGKPISAANPCHGATPEQVDRLNRAALERRYTGVQDHSDYPGAPSGAYMRFWDPDTGRAAGRYSRVRFPGLMDRAQQPFVAEGLRTPWYSVMGNHDQQRQGILSRPHAVLDRVSSGCQKTFPGIFDARTLAGRSAGSIFTSLAGARTLDVLRRDRRLVPPDPDRRVLSKRELRDMHAGPDRSHGLGLVSQSQNQRSAGAASYYAWSPRPGVRFISLDTVAEGGGPHGNVDHPQYRWLSSELRRNSSRKRPQLVVIFSHHPLRGLHSRVPDERMGPCSPRRPAQCDADPRRSTPVHSGLGGRQPLRALLLRHPSVVAMVSGHSHQNHVEPFARADGRGAFWQVVTASHIDFPQQSRLLQLMDNRDGTLSLYGTALDHAAPTPAPRAGTDASAFSSLQLASLSRTLSTPRKGSAIGSRGRRGDRNVELLVRDPRRLGG
;
A
#
# COMPACT_ATOMS: atom_id res chain seq x y z
N MET A 1 69.88 -12.88 -39.93
CA MET A 1 68.62 -13.55 -39.58
C MET A 1 68.24 -13.16 -38.13
N ARG A 2 67.29 -12.24 -37.91
CA ARG A 2 66.84 -11.81 -36.60
C ARG A 2 65.42 -12.34 -36.39
N CYS A 3 65.25 -13.21 -35.41
CA CYS A 3 64.01 -13.83 -35.01
C CYS A 3 63.28 -12.87 -34.05
N ARG A 4 62.08 -12.33 -34.43
CA ARG A 4 61.20 -11.54 -33.56
C ARG A 4 60.30 -12.50 -32.80
N ARG A 5 60.39 -12.48 -31.46
CA ARG A 5 59.44 -13.12 -30.55
C ARG A 5 58.25 -12.16 -30.33
N THR A 6 57.09 -12.54 -30.81
CA THR A 6 55.81 -11.90 -30.51
C THR A 6 55.28 -12.50 -29.21
N GLY A 7 55.24 -11.70 -28.14
CA GLY A 7 54.59 -12.08 -26.89
C GLY A 7 53.10 -11.86 -26.99
N PHE A 8 52.30 -12.91 -26.82
CA PHE A 8 50.85 -12.83 -26.65
C PHE A 8 50.56 -12.50 -25.18
N LEU A 9 49.96 -11.31 -24.98
CA LEU A 9 49.39 -10.89 -23.67
C LEU A 9 48.01 -11.54 -23.52
N LEU A 10 47.89 -12.54 -22.66
CA LEU A 10 46.59 -13.14 -22.28
C LEU A 10 45.93 -12.21 -21.28
N VAL A 11 44.92 -11.45 -21.73
CA VAL A 11 44.05 -10.65 -20.86
C VAL A 11 43.01 -11.58 -20.22
N LEU A 12 43.24 -11.96 -18.98
CA LEU A 12 42.33 -12.77 -18.18
C LEU A 12 41.18 -11.84 -17.69
N THR A 13 40.07 -11.79 -18.40
CA THR A 13 38.84 -11.11 -17.95
C THR A 13 38.22 -11.90 -16.81
N LEU A 14 38.42 -11.39 -15.60
CA LEU A 14 37.76 -11.88 -14.40
C LEU A 14 36.27 -11.49 -14.49
N LEU A 15 35.42 -12.37 -15.00
CA LEU A 15 33.97 -12.28 -14.89
C LEU A 15 33.62 -12.44 -13.40
N LEU A 16 33.47 -11.30 -12.71
CA LEU A 16 32.80 -11.25 -11.42
C LEU A 16 31.37 -11.79 -11.64
N ALA A 17 31.12 -13.01 -11.26
CA ALA A 17 29.79 -13.60 -11.20
C ALA A 17 28.95 -12.76 -10.22
N LEU A 18 28.14 -11.88 -10.73
CA LEU A 18 27.10 -11.23 -9.96
C LEU A 18 26.23 -12.34 -9.35
N PRO A 19 25.98 -12.34 -8.04
CA PRO A 19 25.13 -13.34 -7.44
C PRO A 19 23.78 -13.34 -8.16
N ALA A 20 23.33 -14.52 -8.56
CA ALA A 20 22.03 -14.68 -9.20
C ALA A 20 20.97 -14.01 -8.33
N PRO A 21 20.09 -13.18 -8.91
CA PRO A 21 19.08 -12.48 -8.13
C PRO A 21 18.21 -13.50 -7.40
N ALA A 22 18.12 -13.37 -6.08
CA ALA A 22 17.32 -14.22 -5.23
C ALA A 22 15.88 -14.34 -5.79
N SER A 23 15.31 -15.54 -5.70
CA SER A 23 13.91 -15.77 -6.10
C SER A 23 12.99 -14.93 -5.21
N ALA A 24 12.29 -13.96 -5.77
CA ALA A 24 11.37 -13.12 -5.01
C ALA A 24 10.14 -13.89 -4.51
N SER A 25 9.80 -15.03 -5.13
CA SER A 25 8.68 -15.88 -4.70
C SER A 25 9.05 -16.72 -3.48
N THR A 26 8.22 -16.61 -2.43
CA THR A 26 8.43 -17.39 -1.19
C THR A 26 8.23 -18.90 -1.37
N ALA A 27 7.75 -19.35 -2.51
CA ALA A 27 7.75 -20.77 -2.86
C ALA A 27 9.15 -21.30 -3.20
N GLY A 28 10.05 -20.46 -3.68
CA GLY A 28 11.45 -20.80 -3.98
C GLY A 28 12.40 -20.49 -2.83
N GLU A 29 12.22 -19.33 -2.21
CA GLU A 29 13.07 -18.83 -1.14
C GLU A 29 12.24 -17.98 -0.16
N THR A 30 12.55 -18.05 1.13
CA THR A 30 11.89 -17.22 2.15
C THR A 30 12.90 -16.35 2.87
N ILE A 31 12.43 -15.23 3.43
CA ILE A 31 13.24 -14.41 4.33
C ILE A 31 12.96 -14.82 5.77
N ARG A 32 14.00 -15.13 6.53
CA ARG A 32 13.94 -15.48 7.94
C ARG A 32 14.54 -14.39 8.80
N LEU A 33 14.01 -14.24 10.02
CA LEU A 33 14.58 -13.35 11.02
C LEU A 33 15.78 -14.03 11.68
N GLY A 34 16.94 -13.45 11.53
CA GLY A 34 18.15 -13.83 12.19
C GLY A 34 18.32 -13.14 13.57
N PRO A 35 19.52 -13.21 14.17
CA PRO A 35 19.82 -12.53 15.41
C PRO A 35 19.75 -11.00 15.28
N ALA A 36 19.47 -10.32 16.39
CA ALA A 36 19.62 -8.88 16.46
C ALA A 36 21.10 -8.52 16.67
N LYS A 37 21.62 -7.59 15.87
CA LYS A 37 22.98 -7.05 15.98
C LYS A 37 22.91 -5.53 15.88
N ALA A 38 23.51 -4.84 16.84
CA ALA A 38 23.55 -3.37 16.88
C ALA A 38 22.17 -2.72 16.65
N GLY A 39 21.11 -3.20 17.31
CA GLY A 39 19.76 -2.64 17.22
C GLY A 39 18.94 -3.10 15.99
N LEU A 40 19.57 -3.68 14.98
CA LEU A 40 18.92 -4.22 13.80
C LEU A 40 18.82 -5.74 13.85
N ARG A 41 17.69 -6.27 13.40
CA ARG A 41 17.54 -7.71 13.19
C ARG A 41 18.03 -8.09 11.81
N GLN A 42 18.97 -9.03 11.74
CA GLN A 42 19.43 -9.54 10.46
C GLN A 42 18.30 -10.27 9.73
N LEU A 43 18.28 -10.14 8.42
CA LEU A 43 17.44 -10.92 7.53
C LEU A 43 18.29 -11.93 6.81
N LEU A 44 17.86 -13.18 6.79
CA LEU A 44 18.57 -14.31 6.22
C LEU A 44 17.68 -15.01 5.20
N SER A 45 18.28 -15.46 4.11
CA SER A 45 17.63 -16.38 3.19
C SER A 45 17.31 -17.71 3.87
N GLY A 46 16.21 -18.31 3.47
CA GLY A 46 15.74 -19.60 3.94
C GLY A 46 15.07 -20.41 2.84
N PRO A 47 14.87 -21.71 3.06
CA PRO A 47 14.22 -22.56 2.06
C PRO A 47 12.81 -22.07 1.76
N GLY A 48 12.37 -22.30 0.51
CA GLY A 48 11.02 -21.98 0.07
C GLY A 48 9.93 -22.77 0.82
N GLU A 49 8.75 -22.21 0.86
CA GLU A 49 7.57 -22.82 1.50
C GLU A 49 6.62 -23.40 0.46
N ARG A 50 6.26 -24.68 0.63
CA ARG A 50 5.23 -25.32 -0.19
C ARG A 50 3.84 -24.75 0.12
N HIS A 51 2.94 -24.79 -0.87
CA HIS A 51 1.54 -24.39 -0.68
C HIS A 51 0.82 -25.34 0.30
N VAL A 52 0.15 -24.74 1.27
CA VAL A 52 -0.73 -25.44 2.22
C VAL A 52 -2.13 -25.54 1.60
N VAL A 53 -2.65 -26.76 1.48
CA VAL A 53 -4.00 -26.99 0.94
C VAL A 53 -5.04 -26.69 2.02
N ARG A 54 -5.96 -25.79 1.74
CA ARG A 54 -7.11 -25.46 2.59
C ARG A 54 -8.41 -25.66 1.81
N ARG A 55 -9.45 -26.16 2.47
CA ARG A 55 -10.74 -26.49 1.84
C ARG A 55 -11.84 -25.66 2.47
N ALA A 56 -12.70 -25.07 1.66
CA ALA A 56 -13.98 -24.55 2.14
C ALA A 56 -14.89 -25.71 2.55
N ALA A 57 -15.92 -25.43 3.35
CA ALA A 57 -16.86 -26.45 3.82
C ALA A 57 -17.47 -27.25 2.66
N GLY A 58 -17.58 -28.55 2.82
CA GLY A 58 -18.19 -29.47 1.85
C GLY A 58 -17.39 -29.71 0.56
N VAL A 59 -16.14 -29.27 0.47
CA VAL A 59 -15.28 -29.48 -0.71
C VAL A 59 -14.62 -30.85 -0.66
N ARG A 60 -14.92 -31.70 -1.66
CA ARG A 60 -14.24 -32.97 -1.91
C ARG A 60 -13.37 -32.85 -3.15
N VAL A 61 -12.14 -33.32 -3.08
CA VAL A 61 -11.18 -33.29 -4.19
C VAL A 61 -10.88 -34.69 -4.69
N ARG A 62 -10.70 -34.83 -6.01
CA ARG A 62 -10.29 -36.12 -6.62
C ARG A 62 -8.75 -36.16 -6.76
N PRO A 63 -8.12 -37.32 -6.64
CA PRO A 63 -6.70 -37.50 -6.94
C PRO A 63 -6.34 -37.02 -8.35
N GLY A 64 -5.07 -36.63 -8.58
CA GLY A 64 -4.59 -36.22 -9.89
C GLY A 64 -5.08 -34.84 -10.40
N ARG A 65 -5.68 -33.98 -9.56
CA ARG A 65 -6.13 -32.64 -9.99
C ARG A 65 -4.98 -31.78 -10.55
N ALA A 66 -3.76 -31.96 -10.03
CA ALA A 66 -2.59 -31.18 -10.47
C ALA A 66 -2.24 -31.39 -11.94
N THR A 67 -2.52 -32.56 -12.50
CA THR A 67 -2.25 -32.89 -13.92
C THR A 67 -3.38 -32.47 -14.86
N ARG A 68 -4.62 -32.31 -14.33
CA ARG A 68 -5.81 -31.96 -15.13
C ARG A 68 -6.16 -30.48 -15.12
N ARG A 69 -5.66 -29.73 -14.14
CA ARG A 69 -6.05 -28.32 -13.89
C ARG A 69 -5.76 -27.41 -15.08
N ARG A 70 -6.64 -26.43 -15.28
CA ARG A 70 -6.51 -25.38 -16.28
C ARG A 70 -6.45 -24.02 -15.58
N SER A 71 -5.49 -23.18 -15.93
CA SER A 71 -5.46 -21.79 -15.45
C SER A 71 -6.59 -20.98 -16.06
N LEU A 72 -7.33 -20.27 -15.24
CA LEU A 72 -8.42 -19.36 -15.64
C LEU A 72 -7.96 -17.90 -15.57
N ALA A 73 -7.16 -17.53 -14.57
CA ALA A 73 -6.55 -16.23 -14.43
C ALA A 73 -5.29 -16.34 -13.58
N TYR A 74 -4.29 -15.49 -13.85
CA TYR A 74 -3.08 -15.32 -13.06
C TYR A 74 -2.78 -13.83 -12.93
N PHE A 75 -2.74 -13.31 -11.70
CA PHE A 75 -2.58 -11.88 -11.43
C PHE A 75 -1.76 -11.63 -10.16
N ALA A 76 -1.18 -10.44 -10.05
CA ALA A 76 -0.45 -10.00 -8.87
C ALA A 76 -1.32 -9.06 -8.04
N GLN A 77 -1.28 -9.21 -6.71
CA GLN A 77 -1.82 -8.27 -5.74
C GLN A 77 -0.68 -7.55 -5.05
N LEU A 78 -0.61 -6.25 -5.22
CA LEU A 78 0.14 -5.31 -4.40
C LEU A 78 -0.80 -4.76 -3.33
N SER A 79 -0.29 -4.36 -2.16
CA SER A 79 -1.15 -3.86 -1.11
C SER A 79 -0.44 -2.84 -0.23
N ASP A 80 -1.16 -1.79 0.13
CA ASP A 80 -0.76 -0.83 1.15
C ASP A 80 0.68 -0.31 0.93
N PRO A 81 1.01 0.26 -0.25
CA PRO A 81 2.34 0.83 -0.49
C PRO A 81 2.62 2.06 0.36
N HIS A 82 1.60 2.83 0.74
CA HIS A 82 1.72 4.03 1.53
C HIS A 82 2.85 4.93 1.03
N VAL A 83 2.84 5.25 -0.25
CA VAL A 83 3.80 6.22 -0.78
C VAL A 83 3.59 7.55 -0.07
N LEU A 84 4.63 8.07 0.55
CA LEU A 84 4.49 9.21 1.44
C LEU A 84 5.58 10.26 1.30
N ASP A 85 5.22 11.49 1.66
CA ASP A 85 6.07 12.65 1.77
C ASP A 85 6.34 12.98 3.25
N GLU A 86 7.50 12.60 3.77
CA GLU A 86 7.87 12.88 5.16
C GLU A 86 8.09 14.36 5.45
N ALA A 87 8.41 15.16 4.45
CA ALA A 87 8.58 16.60 4.62
C ALA A 87 7.22 17.33 4.74
N SER A 88 6.09 16.68 4.41
CA SER A 88 4.78 17.31 4.44
C SER A 88 4.42 17.89 5.80
N PRO A 89 4.07 19.21 5.88
CA PRO A 89 3.65 19.84 7.12
C PRO A 89 2.40 19.24 7.77
N ALA A 90 1.56 18.58 6.99
CA ALA A 90 0.30 18.03 7.49
C ALA A 90 0.42 16.63 8.09
N ARG A 91 1.61 16.05 8.14
CA ARG A 91 1.82 14.78 8.84
C ARG A 91 1.75 14.97 10.35
N MET A 92 1.35 13.90 11.01
CA MET A 92 1.09 13.90 12.45
C MET A 92 2.07 12.98 13.21
N GLU A 93 3.35 13.00 12.82
CA GLU A 93 4.41 12.21 13.46
C GLU A 93 4.54 12.53 14.95
N PHE A 94 4.16 13.74 15.34
CA PHE A 94 4.13 14.17 16.75
C PHE A 94 3.19 13.33 17.61
N LEU A 95 2.23 12.61 17.03
CA LEU A 95 1.39 11.65 17.73
C LEU A 95 2.10 10.30 17.99
N ALA A 96 3.28 10.07 17.44
CA ALA A 96 4.04 8.86 17.72
C ALA A 96 4.23 8.70 19.25
N GLY A 97 3.76 7.59 19.79
CA GLY A 97 3.74 7.35 21.23
C GLY A 97 2.40 7.56 21.93
N ALA A 98 1.38 8.10 21.26
CA ALA A 98 0.01 8.18 21.79
C ALA A 98 -0.73 6.83 21.88
N GLY A 99 -0.01 5.71 21.71
CA GLY A 99 -0.56 4.36 21.80
C GLY A 99 -0.96 3.76 20.45
N ARG A 100 -1.78 2.71 20.48
CA ARG A 100 -2.13 1.94 19.26
C ARG A 100 -2.83 2.78 18.19
N ALA A 101 -3.66 3.73 18.60
CA ALA A 101 -4.40 4.59 17.67
C ALA A 101 -3.50 5.51 16.83
N ALA A 102 -2.27 5.74 17.25
CA ALA A 102 -1.28 6.57 16.57
C ALA A 102 0.01 5.80 16.22
N SER A 103 -0.03 4.47 16.24
CA SER A 103 1.13 3.61 15.93
C SER A 103 1.65 3.79 14.50
N HIS A 104 0.81 4.32 13.61
CA HIS A 104 1.14 4.62 12.21
C HIS A 104 1.61 6.06 11.99
N GLY A 105 1.70 6.87 13.04
CA GLY A 105 2.15 8.27 12.94
C GLY A 105 3.60 8.41 12.47
N TYR A 106 4.45 7.46 12.81
CA TYR A 106 5.86 7.44 12.42
C TYR A 106 6.42 6.02 12.32
N ARG A 107 7.20 5.78 11.27
CA ARG A 107 7.98 4.57 11.02
C ARG A 107 9.38 4.92 10.53
N PRO A 108 10.46 4.33 11.05
CA PRO A 108 11.83 4.68 10.63
C PRO A 108 12.16 4.34 9.17
N GLN A 109 11.34 3.54 8.50
CA GLN A 109 11.50 3.15 7.10
C GLN A 109 10.63 3.95 6.12
N GLU A 110 9.80 4.86 6.59
CA GLU A 110 8.74 5.45 5.76
C GLU A 110 9.25 6.34 4.62
N ALA A 111 10.41 6.98 4.75
CA ALA A 111 11.06 7.73 3.66
C ALA A 111 11.45 6.84 2.45
N LEU A 112 11.41 5.51 2.60
CA LEU A 112 11.89 4.56 1.59
C LEU A 112 10.75 3.85 0.84
N THR A 113 9.51 4.33 0.94
CA THR A 113 8.33 3.65 0.38
C THR A 113 8.32 3.59 -1.13
N THR A 114 8.84 4.62 -1.81
CA THR A 114 8.94 4.64 -3.28
C THR A 114 9.93 3.58 -3.79
N GLN A 115 11.07 3.41 -3.12
CA GLN A 115 12.09 2.41 -3.45
C GLN A 115 11.57 0.98 -3.18
N VAL A 116 10.79 0.80 -2.11
CA VAL A 116 10.13 -0.49 -1.83
C VAL A 116 9.11 -0.82 -2.92
N LEU A 117 8.30 0.15 -3.33
CA LEU A 117 7.31 -0.07 -4.39
C LEU A 117 7.98 -0.43 -5.72
N ASP A 118 9.03 0.29 -6.16
CA ASP A 118 9.79 -0.07 -7.36
C ASP A 118 10.42 -1.46 -7.25
N SER A 119 10.99 -1.79 -6.09
CA SER A 119 11.54 -3.11 -5.83
C SER A 119 10.48 -4.22 -5.90
N MET A 120 9.24 -3.93 -5.49
CA MET A 120 8.13 -4.86 -5.63
C MET A 120 7.64 -4.99 -7.07
N VAL A 121 7.59 -3.89 -7.83
CA VAL A 121 7.31 -3.89 -9.28
C VAL A 121 8.30 -4.79 -10.01
N ARG A 122 9.60 -4.67 -9.72
CA ARG A 122 10.65 -5.56 -10.27
C ARG A 122 10.40 -7.02 -9.92
N ALA A 123 9.98 -7.32 -8.69
CA ALA A 123 9.64 -8.68 -8.28
C ALA A 123 8.44 -9.23 -9.07
N VAL A 124 7.37 -8.45 -9.25
CA VAL A 124 6.20 -8.82 -10.05
C VAL A 124 6.60 -9.12 -11.50
N ASN A 125 7.40 -8.25 -12.11
CA ASN A 125 7.85 -8.40 -13.49
C ASN A 125 8.66 -9.68 -13.73
N ARG A 126 9.48 -10.09 -12.74
CA ARG A 126 10.23 -11.39 -12.78
C ARG A 126 9.29 -12.59 -12.75
N HIS A 127 8.06 -12.43 -12.25
CA HIS A 127 7.03 -13.48 -12.18
C HIS A 127 5.95 -13.33 -13.26
N GLY A 128 6.26 -12.70 -14.38
CA GLY A 128 5.37 -12.57 -15.54
C GLY A 128 4.87 -13.92 -16.11
N VAL A 129 5.52 -15.02 -15.72
CA VAL A 129 5.08 -16.39 -16.02
C VAL A 129 4.97 -17.18 -14.71
N SER A 130 3.82 -17.82 -14.51
CA SER A 130 3.53 -18.58 -13.29
C SER A 130 4.51 -19.72 -13.04
N GLY A 131 4.90 -19.91 -11.77
CA GLY A 131 5.64 -21.10 -11.32
C GLY A 131 4.80 -22.38 -11.35
N LEU A 132 3.46 -22.27 -11.36
CA LEU A 132 2.55 -23.41 -11.34
C LEU A 132 2.28 -23.93 -12.75
N ARG A 133 2.33 -25.26 -12.92
CA ARG A 133 2.01 -25.94 -14.19
C ARG A 133 0.52 -26.29 -14.25
N ALA A 134 -0.09 -26.07 -15.40
CA ALA A 134 -1.41 -26.55 -15.79
C ALA A 134 -1.26 -27.82 -16.65
N ARG A 135 -2.39 -28.38 -17.11
CA ARG A 135 -2.42 -29.56 -18.02
C ARG A 135 -1.48 -29.36 -19.21
N GLY A 136 -0.73 -30.39 -19.56
CA GLY A 136 0.26 -30.35 -20.63
C GLY A 136 1.50 -29.50 -20.32
N GLY A 137 1.80 -29.28 -19.03
CA GLY A 137 3.00 -28.52 -18.61
C GLY A 137 2.88 -27.01 -18.81
N ARG A 138 1.76 -26.48 -19.34
CA ARG A 138 1.56 -25.07 -19.64
C ARG A 138 1.66 -24.19 -18.39
N ARG A 139 2.29 -23.02 -18.54
CA ARG A 139 2.36 -21.97 -17.49
C ARG A 139 1.57 -20.74 -17.93
N ALA A 140 0.83 -20.16 -17.02
CA ALA A 140 0.06 -18.95 -17.30
C ALA A 140 0.98 -17.73 -17.37
N LYS A 141 0.69 -16.81 -18.30
CA LYS A 141 1.25 -15.46 -18.28
C LYS A 141 0.46 -14.60 -17.31
N LEU A 142 1.12 -13.63 -16.70
CA LEU A 142 0.49 -12.66 -15.81
C LEU A 142 -0.50 -11.81 -16.61
N ASP A 143 -1.75 -11.77 -16.17
CA ASP A 143 -2.82 -11.06 -16.87
C ASP A 143 -2.82 -9.57 -16.52
N PHE A 144 -2.62 -9.26 -15.23
CA PHE A 144 -2.60 -7.89 -14.71
C PHE A 144 -2.05 -7.87 -13.27
N SER A 145 -1.86 -6.66 -12.76
CA SER A 145 -1.56 -6.38 -11.36
C SER A 145 -2.68 -5.52 -10.75
N VAL A 146 -2.94 -5.65 -9.45
CA VAL A 146 -3.90 -4.81 -8.73
C VAL A 146 -3.31 -4.36 -7.40
N THR A 147 -3.42 -3.06 -7.10
CA THR A 147 -3.09 -2.52 -5.77
C THR A 147 -4.37 -2.38 -4.95
N THR A 148 -4.43 -3.04 -3.79
CA THR A 148 -5.63 -3.10 -2.96
C THR A 148 -5.72 -1.97 -1.92
N GLY A 149 -5.49 -0.74 -2.38
CA GLY A 149 -5.69 0.49 -1.60
C GLY A 149 -4.46 0.95 -0.83
N ASP A 150 -4.61 2.11 -0.18
CA ASP A 150 -3.56 2.84 0.50
C ASP A 150 -2.35 3.09 -0.42
N LEU A 151 -2.65 3.66 -1.59
CA LEU A 151 -1.67 3.98 -2.65
C LEU A 151 -0.71 5.06 -2.16
N SER A 152 -1.27 6.09 -1.52
CA SER A 152 -0.61 7.20 -0.83
C SER A 152 -0.88 7.14 0.68
N ASP A 153 -0.15 7.94 1.48
CA ASP A 153 -0.35 7.97 2.94
C ASP A 153 -1.21 9.14 3.41
N ASN A 154 -1.19 10.25 2.68
CA ASN A 154 -1.84 11.49 3.08
C ASN A 154 -2.84 12.04 2.04
N ALA A 155 -3.22 11.26 1.05
CA ALA A 155 -4.07 11.68 -0.08
C ALA A 155 -3.50 12.90 -0.84
N GLN A 156 -2.19 13.09 -0.90
CA GLN A 156 -1.54 14.23 -1.54
C GLN A 156 -1.26 13.98 -3.02
N LEU A 157 -1.24 15.06 -3.82
CA LEU A 157 -0.99 14.98 -5.26
C LEU A 157 0.43 14.48 -5.57
N ASN A 158 1.46 14.95 -4.86
CA ASN A 158 2.83 14.48 -5.04
C ASN A 158 2.97 12.98 -4.73
N GLU A 159 2.40 12.49 -3.64
CA GLU A 159 2.40 11.07 -3.27
C GLU A 159 1.71 10.22 -4.34
N ALA A 160 0.53 10.65 -4.81
CA ALA A 160 -0.19 9.95 -5.87
C ALA A 160 0.61 9.91 -7.19
N ARG A 161 1.30 11.00 -7.56
CA ARG A 161 2.19 11.05 -8.73
C ARG A 161 3.37 10.10 -8.58
N TRP A 162 3.99 10.01 -7.41
CA TRP A 162 5.09 9.07 -7.15
C TRP A 162 4.61 7.62 -7.25
N TYR A 163 3.42 7.32 -6.71
CA TYR A 163 2.79 6.02 -6.88
C TYR A 163 2.58 5.66 -8.36
N MET A 164 1.94 6.57 -9.12
CA MET A 164 1.70 6.37 -10.55
C MET A 164 3.03 6.16 -11.29
N ARG A 165 4.01 7.01 -11.06
CA ARG A 165 5.34 6.92 -11.69
C ARG A 165 6.05 5.60 -11.39
N ALA A 166 5.95 5.09 -10.17
CA ALA A 166 6.52 3.79 -9.83
C ALA A 166 5.89 2.63 -10.62
N LEU A 167 4.58 2.71 -10.92
CA LEU A 167 3.88 1.69 -11.71
C LEU A 167 4.03 1.87 -13.21
N GLU A 168 4.14 3.09 -13.70
CA GLU A 168 4.33 3.42 -15.13
C GLU A 168 5.79 3.27 -15.58
N GLY A 169 6.74 3.49 -14.66
CA GLY A 169 8.17 3.49 -14.95
C GLY A 169 8.72 4.86 -15.35
N GLY A 170 10.04 4.96 -15.45
CA GLY A 170 10.75 6.18 -15.76
C GLY A 170 11.36 6.86 -14.52
N VAL A 171 11.84 8.08 -14.68
CA VAL A 171 12.47 8.82 -13.57
C VAL A 171 11.44 9.16 -12.51
N LEU A 172 11.68 8.70 -11.28
CA LEU A 172 10.90 9.02 -10.08
C LEU A 172 11.76 9.89 -9.16
N GLU A 173 11.21 11.05 -8.78
CA GLU A 173 11.83 12.01 -7.88
C GLU A 173 11.05 12.05 -6.56
N PRO A 174 11.48 11.33 -5.50
CA PRO A 174 10.72 11.20 -4.25
C PRO A 174 10.92 12.38 -3.30
N ALA A 175 11.49 13.49 -3.78
CA ALA A 175 11.64 14.71 -3.02
C ALA A 175 10.43 15.63 -3.17
N SER A 176 10.08 16.33 -2.10
CA SER A 176 9.10 17.42 -2.11
C SER A 176 9.73 18.72 -1.64
N GLY A 177 9.02 19.81 -1.88
CA GLY A 177 9.51 21.14 -1.59
C GLY A 177 10.05 21.85 -2.83
N LYS A 178 9.61 23.08 -3.01
CA LYS A 178 10.01 23.94 -4.13
C LYS A 178 10.60 25.24 -3.61
N PRO A 179 11.47 25.90 -4.38
CA PRO A 179 12.02 27.19 -3.99
C PRO A 179 10.93 28.21 -3.65
N ILE A 180 11.18 29.00 -2.63
CA ILE A 180 10.29 30.06 -2.19
C ILE A 180 10.26 31.16 -3.25
N SER A 181 9.07 31.61 -3.60
CA SER A 181 8.80 32.67 -4.56
C SER A 181 7.52 33.40 -4.21
N ALA A 182 7.16 34.44 -4.96
CA ALA A 182 5.87 35.12 -4.81
C ALA A 182 4.67 34.14 -5.01
N ALA A 183 4.80 33.15 -5.91
CA ALA A 183 3.78 32.13 -6.14
C ALA A 183 3.82 30.97 -5.13
N ASN A 184 4.93 30.83 -4.39
CA ASN A 184 5.14 29.77 -3.40
C ASN A 184 5.76 30.36 -2.12
N PRO A 185 5.02 31.18 -1.37
CA PRO A 185 5.56 31.94 -0.25
C PRO A 185 5.76 31.10 1.01
N CYS A 186 6.74 31.49 1.83
CA CYS A 186 6.89 31.02 3.20
C CYS A 186 6.74 32.20 4.17
N HIS A 187 5.54 32.45 4.61
CA HIS A 187 5.23 33.59 5.46
C HIS A 187 5.91 33.48 6.83
N GLY A 188 6.61 34.56 7.22
CA GLY A 188 7.30 34.67 8.51
C GLY A 188 8.71 34.05 8.54
N ALA A 189 9.25 33.60 7.40
CA ALA A 189 10.63 33.18 7.29
C ALA A 189 11.55 34.42 7.16
N THR A 190 12.71 34.38 7.83
CA THR A 190 13.78 35.42 7.64
C THR A 190 14.52 35.19 6.32
N PRO A 191 15.25 36.17 5.78
CA PRO A 191 16.07 36.00 4.56
C PRO A 191 17.01 34.78 4.64
N GLU A 192 17.70 34.57 5.75
CA GLU A 192 18.62 33.44 5.96
C GLU A 192 17.87 32.10 5.98
N GLN A 193 16.65 32.09 6.51
CA GLN A 193 15.78 30.90 6.47
C GLN A 193 15.31 30.61 5.04
N VAL A 194 14.96 31.65 4.27
CA VAL A 194 14.59 31.52 2.85
C VAL A 194 15.74 30.92 2.05
N ASP A 195 16.97 31.43 2.22
CA ASP A 195 18.15 30.92 1.51
C ASP A 195 18.44 29.45 1.86
N ARG A 196 18.33 29.10 3.14
CA ARG A 196 18.50 27.71 3.59
C ARG A 196 17.45 26.79 2.99
N LEU A 197 16.16 27.18 3.01
CA LEU A 197 15.06 26.39 2.46
C LEU A 197 15.18 26.26 0.94
N ASN A 198 15.59 27.29 0.25
CA ASN A 198 15.82 27.24 -1.19
C ASN A 198 16.96 26.27 -1.55
N ARG A 199 18.08 26.30 -0.80
CA ARG A 199 19.15 25.30 -0.98
C ARG A 199 18.63 23.89 -0.73
N ALA A 200 17.88 23.66 0.36
CA ALA A 200 17.32 22.35 0.66
C ALA A 200 16.39 21.85 -0.46
N ALA A 201 15.57 22.72 -1.04
CA ALA A 201 14.70 22.36 -2.17
C ALA A 201 15.49 22.03 -3.44
N LEU A 202 16.50 22.84 -3.79
CA LEU A 202 17.33 22.66 -4.99
C LEU A 202 18.21 21.40 -4.92
N GLU A 203 18.79 21.15 -3.76
CA GLU A 203 19.67 20.00 -3.50
C GLU A 203 18.90 18.73 -3.13
N ARG A 204 17.57 18.79 -3.04
CA ARG A 204 16.68 17.70 -2.61
C ARG A 204 17.09 17.12 -1.26
N ARG A 205 17.40 18.01 -0.31
CA ARG A 205 17.74 17.59 1.05
C ARG A 205 16.50 17.18 1.81
N TYR A 206 16.68 16.20 2.66
CA TYR A 206 15.62 15.75 3.56
C TYR A 206 15.28 16.84 4.60
N THR A 207 14.00 17.09 4.81
CA THR A 207 13.51 18.08 5.78
C THR A 207 12.44 17.51 6.72
N GLY A 208 12.33 16.19 6.81
CA GLY A 208 11.43 15.49 7.71
C GLY A 208 11.94 15.37 9.15
N VAL A 209 11.34 14.48 9.95
CA VAL A 209 11.61 14.35 11.40
C VAL A 209 12.87 13.55 11.75
N GLN A 210 13.46 12.83 10.79
CA GLN A 210 14.57 11.91 11.03
C GLN A 210 15.97 12.52 10.88
N ASP A 211 16.04 13.78 10.57
CA ASP A 211 17.30 14.53 10.41
C ASP A 211 17.32 15.73 11.36
N HIS A 212 17.17 15.42 12.64
CA HIS A 212 17.08 16.48 13.65
C HIS A 212 18.44 17.00 14.11
N SER A 213 19.54 16.33 13.77
CA SER A 213 20.90 16.82 14.05
C SER A 213 21.26 18.06 13.24
N ASP A 214 20.67 18.25 12.06
CA ASP A 214 20.93 19.39 11.17
C ASP A 214 20.20 20.67 11.59
N TYR A 215 19.42 20.62 12.67
CA TYR A 215 18.62 21.75 13.13
C TYR A 215 19.11 22.29 14.48
N PRO A 216 19.79 23.44 14.49
CA PRO A 216 20.23 24.09 15.72
C PRO A 216 19.05 24.41 16.64
N GLY A 217 19.21 24.16 17.94
CA GLY A 217 18.23 24.54 18.97
C GLY A 217 17.05 23.58 19.15
N ALA A 218 17.08 22.41 18.55
CA ALA A 218 16.07 21.38 18.82
C ALA A 218 16.11 20.94 20.30
N PRO A 219 14.97 20.93 21.02
CA PRO A 219 14.91 20.43 22.39
C PRO A 219 15.32 18.94 22.42
N SER A 220 16.36 18.61 23.18
CA SER A 220 17.03 17.31 23.15
C SER A 220 16.15 16.09 23.45
N GLY A 221 15.08 16.23 24.22
CA GLY A 221 14.27 15.10 24.71
C GLY A 221 13.18 14.63 23.75
N ALA A 222 12.46 15.54 23.08
CA ALA A 222 11.29 15.19 22.27
C ALA A 222 11.66 14.56 20.93
N TYR A 223 12.81 14.92 20.38
CA TYR A 223 13.30 14.41 19.11
C TYR A 223 13.86 12.99 19.19
N MET A 224 14.28 12.54 20.37
CA MET A 224 14.80 11.18 20.58
C MET A 224 13.78 10.07 20.27
N ARG A 225 12.50 10.39 20.07
CA ARG A 225 11.51 9.41 19.59
C ARG A 225 11.67 9.09 18.10
N PHE A 226 12.25 9.99 17.32
CA PHE A 226 12.58 9.79 15.92
C PHE A 226 14.03 9.35 15.80
N TRP A 227 14.27 8.44 14.91
CA TRP A 227 15.62 7.96 14.64
C TRP A 227 16.30 8.89 13.63
N ASP A 228 17.46 9.40 14.00
CA ASP A 228 18.34 10.14 13.12
C ASP A 228 19.46 9.21 12.63
N PRO A 229 19.48 8.83 11.34
CA PRO A 229 20.46 7.87 10.83
C PRO A 229 21.88 8.40 10.76
N ASP A 230 22.12 9.72 10.66
CA ASP A 230 23.46 10.28 10.56
C ASP A 230 24.22 10.17 11.87
N THR A 231 23.56 10.48 12.95
CA THR A 231 24.15 10.45 14.29
C THR A 231 23.85 9.17 15.08
N GLY A 232 22.83 8.41 14.68
CA GLY A 232 22.29 7.27 15.44
C GLY A 232 21.57 7.70 16.70
N ARG A 233 21.16 8.97 16.81
CA ARG A 233 20.34 9.44 17.93
C ARG A 233 18.93 8.88 17.81
N ALA A 234 18.50 8.17 18.81
CA ALA A 234 17.14 7.65 18.93
C ALA A 234 16.88 7.14 20.34
N ALA A 235 15.64 7.12 20.79
CA ALA A 235 15.20 6.30 21.91
C ALA A 235 14.95 4.86 21.45
N GLY A 236 15.37 3.89 22.27
CA GLY A 236 15.06 2.49 22.04
C GLY A 236 16.00 1.77 21.06
N ARG A 237 15.44 0.90 20.22
CA ARG A 237 16.22 -0.10 19.46
C ARG A 237 17.14 0.48 18.38
N TYR A 238 16.87 1.67 17.89
CA TYR A 238 17.68 2.32 16.86
C TYR A 238 18.80 3.19 17.44
N SER A 239 18.91 3.25 18.78
CA SER A 239 20.02 3.91 19.44
C SER A 239 21.36 3.34 18.93
N ARG A 240 22.24 4.23 18.43
CA ARG A 240 23.54 3.91 17.83
C ARG A 240 23.47 3.20 16.44
N VAL A 241 22.29 3.06 15.85
CA VAL A 241 22.17 2.60 14.43
C VAL A 241 22.44 3.78 13.52
N ARG A 242 23.49 3.71 12.71
CA ARG A 242 23.92 4.80 11.83
C ARG A 242 23.94 4.36 10.36
N PHE A 243 23.49 5.25 9.50
CA PHE A 243 23.58 5.20 8.04
C PHE A 243 23.73 6.63 7.52
N PRO A 244 24.94 7.23 7.63
CA PRO A 244 25.14 8.62 7.20
C PRO A 244 24.69 8.86 5.77
N GLY A 245 24.06 10.01 5.51
CA GLY A 245 23.53 10.39 4.20
C GLY A 245 22.27 9.63 3.75
N LEU A 246 21.67 8.77 4.61
CA LEU A 246 20.52 7.95 4.23
C LEU A 246 19.32 8.78 3.81
N MET A 247 18.97 9.80 4.59
CA MET A 247 17.73 10.54 4.37
C MET A 247 17.82 11.41 3.11
N ASP A 248 18.95 12.07 2.89
CA ASP A 248 19.21 12.81 1.65
C ASP A 248 19.25 11.87 0.43
N ARG A 249 19.87 10.69 0.57
CA ARG A 249 19.88 9.69 -0.50
C ARG A 249 18.48 9.18 -0.86
N ALA A 250 17.60 9.04 0.13
CA ALA A 250 16.21 8.64 -0.08
C ALA A 250 15.42 9.64 -0.94
N GLN A 251 15.80 10.92 -0.94
CA GLN A 251 15.19 11.99 -1.74
C GLN A 251 15.71 12.07 -3.18
N GLN A 252 16.83 11.38 -3.50
CA GLN A 252 17.44 11.50 -4.82
C GLN A 252 16.66 10.71 -5.89
N PRO A 253 16.62 11.23 -7.13
CA PRO A 253 15.96 10.56 -8.24
C PRO A 253 16.52 9.17 -8.51
N PHE A 254 15.65 8.29 -8.98
CA PHE A 254 16.02 6.97 -9.50
C PHE A 254 15.11 6.56 -10.66
N VAL A 255 15.52 5.55 -11.43
CA VAL A 255 14.72 5.01 -12.53
C VAL A 255 13.87 3.86 -12.00
N ALA A 256 12.56 4.08 -11.95
CA ALA A 256 11.58 3.04 -11.66
C ALA A 256 11.37 2.14 -12.88
N GLU A 257 11.21 0.82 -12.66
CA GLU A 257 11.09 -0.13 -13.78
C GLU A 257 9.72 -0.07 -14.47
N GLY A 258 8.65 0.22 -13.75
CA GLY A 258 7.29 0.12 -14.22
C GLY A 258 6.78 -1.30 -14.39
N LEU A 259 5.47 -1.50 -14.28
CA LEU A 259 4.81 -2.79 -14.51
C LEU A 259 4.73 -3.09 -16.00
N ARG A 260 5.06 -4.33 -16.38
CA ARG A 260 4.99 -4.80 -17.77
C ARG A 260 3.62 -5.34 -18.17
N THR A 261 2.66 -5.31 -17.27
CA THR A 261 1.27 -5.76 -17.48
C THR A 261 0.31 -4.65 -17.13
N PRO A 262 -0.94 -4.67 -17.64
CA PRO A 262 -1.98 -3.77 -17.15
C PRO A 262 -2.08 -3.79 -15.64
N TRP A 263 -2.38 -2.64 -15.02
CA TRP A 263 -2.53 -2.55 -13.59
C TRP A 263 -3.81 -1.78 -13.20
N TYR A 264 -4.32 -2.06 -12.01
CA TYR A 264 -5.58 -1.54 -11.51
C TYR A 264 -5.41 -1.09 -10.05
N SER A 265 -6.17 -0.09 -9.63
CA SER A 265 -6.13 0.44 -8.27
C SER A 265 -7.49 0.35 -7.59
N VAL A 266 -7.48 0.02 -6.31
CA VAL A 266 -8.62 0.11 -5.40
C VAL A 266 -8.37 1.29 -4.48
N MET A 267 -9.41 2.00 -4.03
CA MET A 267 -9.29 3.06 -3.03
C MET A 267 -9.07 2.46 -1.64
N GLY A 268 -8.10 3.01 -0.89
CA GLY A 268 -7.91 2.78 0.53
C GLY A 268 -8.25 4.02 1.37
N ASN A 269 -8.31 3.87 2.69
CA ASN A 269 -8.66 4.98 3.57
C ASN A 269 -7.59 6.10 3.55
N HIS A 270 -6.30 5.77 3.37
CA HIS A 270 -5.23 6.76 3.23
C HIS A 270 -5.30 7.55 1.91
N ASP A 271 -5.97 7.03 0.90
CA ASP A 271 -6.17 7.72 -0.38
C ASP A 271 -7.26 8.81 -0.33
N GLN A 272 -8.04 8.83 0.75
CA GLN A 272 -9.17 9.75 0.95
C GLN A 272 -9.06 10.58 2.22
N GLN A 273 -8.26 10.12 3.17
CA GLN A 273 -8.17 10.67 4.52
C GLN A 273 -6.72 10.93 4.87
N ARG A 274 -6.46 11.98 5.65
CA ARG A 274 -5.13 12.23 6.19
C ARG A 274 -4.70 11.10 7.10
N GLN A 275 -3.58 10.46 6.78
CA GLN A 275 -3.06 9.28 7.47
C GLN A 275 -4.18 8.25 7.78
N GLY A 276 -5.11 8.10 6.84
CA GLY A 276 -6.19 7.12 6.87
C GLY A 276 -7.28 7.33 7.94
N ILE A 277 -7.33 8.48 8.59
CA ILE A 277 -8.19 8.67 9.77
C ILE A 277 -9.05 9.94 9.68
N LEU A 278 -8.46 11.07 9.26
CA LEU A 278 -9.17 12.35 9.21
C LEU A 278 -9.93 12.52 7.91
N SER A 279 -11.26 12.58 8.02
CA SER A 279 -12.15 12.84 6.88
C SER A 279 -11.95 14.22 6.27
N ARG A 280 -12.37 14.37 5.03
CA ARG A 280 -12.50 15.67 4.37
C ARG A 280 -13.87 16.32 4.68
N PRO A 281 -13.98 17.65 4.68
CA PRO A 281 -12.91 18.63 4.51
C PRO A 281 -12.25 19.00 5.84
N HIS A 282 -10.92 18.96 5.91
CA HIS A 282 -10.19 19.54 7.03
C HIS A 282 -9.46 20.80 6.56
N ALA A 283 -10.18 21.89 6.35
CA ALA A 283 -9.71 23.13 5.72
C ALA A 283 -8.42 23.70 6.30
N VAL A 284 -8.16 23.46 7.60
CA VAL A 284 -6.92 23.89 8.26
C VAL A 284 -5.74 23.03 7.78
N LEU A 285 -5.88 21.70 7.80
CA LEU A 285 -4.80 20.79 7.39
C LEU A 285 -4.51 20.90 5.89
N ASP A 286 -5.52 21.14 5.07
CA ASP A 286 -5.34 21.33 3.63
C ASP A 286 -4.51 22.59 3.30
N ARG A 287 -4.73 23.67 4.05
CA ARG A 287 -3.89 24.88 3.94
C ARG A 287 -2.49 24.69 4.49
N VAL A 288 -2.36 23.89 5.56
CA VAL A 288 -1.05 23.63 6.19
C VAL A 288 -0.19 22.76 5.28
N SER A 289 -0.74 21.79 4.56
CA SER A 289 0.05 20.81 3.81
C SER A 289 0.96 21.40 2.76
N SER A 290 0.48 22.39 2.00
CA SER A 290 1.26 23.05 0.94
C SER A 290 2.22 24.12 1.47
N GLY A 291 2.07 24.52 2.73
CA GLY A 291 2.87 25.57 3.35
C GLY A 291 4.27 25.12 3.78
N CYS A 292 4.96 26.03 4.46
CA CYS A 292 6.32 25.78 4.93
C CYS A 292 6.43 25.52 6.44
N GLN A 293 5.34 25.52 7.18
CA GLN A 293 5.38 25.38 8.63
C GLN A 293 4.97 23.98 9.06
N LYS A 294 5.94 23.11 9.27
CA LYS A 294 5.73 21.75 9.79
C LYS A 294 5.67 21.78 11.31
N THR A 295 4.62 21.19 11.87
CA THR A 295 4.53 21.01 13.32
C THR A 295 5.56 20.00 13.80
N PHE A 296 6.31 20.37 14.82
CA PHE A 296 7.30 19.52 15.47
C PHE A 296 6.92 19.23 16.92
N PRO A 297 7.27 18.07 17.46
CA PRO A 297 6.70 17.57 18.70
C PRO A 297 7.48 17.92 19.98
N GLY A 298 8.09 19.10 20.08
CA GLY A 298 8.91 19.44 21.25
C GLY A 298 8.13 19.56 22.55
N ILE A 299 6.94 20.11 22.50
CA ILE A 299 6.15 20.49 23.68
C ILE A 299 4.97 19.53 23.92
N PHE A 300 4.54 18.79 22.91
CA PHE A 300 3.36 17.92 23.00
C PHE A 300 3.71 16.52 23.51
N ASP A 301 3.29 16.22 24.74
CA ASP A 301 3.41 14.86 25.28
C ASP A 301 2.27 13.97 24.76
N ALA A 302 2.55 13.24 23.68
CA ALA A 302 1.59 12.32 23.06
C ALA A 302 1.10 11.23 24.04
N ARG A 303 1.80 10.96 25.14
CA ARG A 303 1.38 10.00 26.18
C ARG A 303 0.11 10.44 26.88
N THR A 304 -0.18 11.73 26.93
CA THR A 304 -1.45 12.26 27.49
C THR A 304 -2.67 11.83 26.68
N LEU A 305 -2.47 11.37 25.47
CA LEU A 305 -3.51 10.84 24.57
C LEU A 305 -3.58 9.31 24.57
N ALA A 306 -2.69 8.64 25.30
CA ALA A 306 -2.66 7.19 25.35
C ALA A 306 -4.00 6.63 25.87
N GLY A 307 -4.50 5.59 25.22
CA GLY A 307 -5.78 4.96 25.54
C GLY A 307 -7.03 5.66 25.00
N ARG A 308 -6.90 6.84 24.40
CA ARG A 308 -8.02 7.51 23.72
C ARG A 308 -8.29 6.91 22.35
N SER A 309 -9.54 7.01 21.89
CA SER A 309 -9.89 6.66 20.50
C SER A 309 -9.29 7.67 19.51
N ALA A 310 -9.05 7.25 18.27
CA ALA A 310 -8.58 8.14 17.22
C ALA A 310 -9.49 9.38 17.08
N GLY A 311 -10.80 9.21 17.04
CA GLY A 311 -11.75 10.33 16.99
C GLY A 311 -11.63 11.30 18.17
N SER A 312 -11.45 10.79 19.40
CA SER A 312 -11.24 11.62 20.60
C SER A 312 -9.91 12.39 20.54
N ILE A 313 -8.85 11.76 20.03
CA ILE A 313 -7.55 12.42 19.83
C ILE A 313 -7.72 13.60 18.87
N PHE A 314 -8.38 13.40 17.74
CA PHE A 314 -8.56 14.43 16.73
C PHE A 314 -9.49 15.56 17.17
N THR A 315 -10.57 15.25 17.89
CA THR A 315 -11.43 16.27 18.50
C THR A 315 -10.63 17.15 19.48
N SER A 316 -9.76 16.54 20.26
CA SER A 316 -8.87 17.27 21.16
C SER A 316 -7.86 18.15 20.43
N LEU A 317 -7.29 17.65 19.31
CA LEU A 317 -6.34 18.39 18.49
C LEU A 317 -6.98 19.56 17.72
N ALA A 318 -8.27 19.49 17.43
CA ALA A 318 -9.03 20.59 16.82
C ALA A 318 -9.33 21.74 17.80
N GLY A 319 -9.10 21.56 19.09
CA GLY A 319 -9.31 22.60 20.10
C GLY A 319 -8.28 23.73 20.00
N ALA A 320 -8.71 25.00 20.22
CA ALA A 320 -7.87 26.18 20.10
C ALA A 320 -6.54 26.10 20.89
N ARG A 321 -6.58 25.57 22.12
CA ARG A 321 -5.39 25.41 22.95
C ARG A 321 -4.36 24.45 22.35
N THR A 322 -4.81 23.39 21.71
CA THR A 322 -3.90 22.43 21.06
C THR A 322 -3.28 23.03 19.80
N LEU A 323 -4.04 23.80 19.04
CA LEU A 323 -3.51 24.52 17.87
C LEU A 323 -2.43 25.52 18.27
N ASP A 324 -2.57 26.19 19.42
CA ASP A 324 -1.54 27.11 19.94
C ASP A 324 -0.26 26.37 20.37
N VAL A 325 -0.39 25.21 21.00
CA VAL A 325 0.75 24.34 21.35
C VAL A 325 1.45 23.85 20.09
N LEU A 326 0.69 23.38 19.11
CA LEU A 326 1.22 22.91 17.82
C LEU A 326 1.89 24.05 17.04
N ARG A 327 1.49 25.30 17.23
CA ARG A 327 2.09 26.49 16.63
C ARG A 327 3.40 26.93 17.27
N ARG A 328 3.67 26.58 18.51
CA ARG A 328 4.87 27.01 19.26
C ARG A 328 6.13 26.22 18.89
N ASP A 329 5.95 24.98 18.46
CA ASP A 329 7.07 24.11 18.08
C ASP A 329 6.97 23.81 16.57
N ARG A 330 7.54 24.71 15.77
CA ARG A 330 7.48 24.64 14.32
C ARG A 330 8.87 24.56 13.74
N ARG A 331 8.95 23.73 12.71
CA ARG A 331 10.11 23.69 11.82
C ARG A 331 9.70 24.21 10.45
N LEU A 332 10.58 24.99 9.83
CA LEU A 332 10.37 25.41 8.45
C LEU A 332 10.88 24.33 7.52
N VAL A 333 10.07 23.98 6.54
CA VAL A 333 10.38 23.08 5.42
C VAL A 333 10.12 23.84 4.11
N PRO A 334 10.74 23.48 2.99
CA PRO A 334 10.40 24.07 1.70
C PRO A 334 8.90 23.89 1.41
N PRO A 335 8.15 24.95 1.06
CA PRO A 335 6.75 24.85 0.69
C PRO A 335 6.59 24.10 -0.63
N ASP A 336 5.47 23.39 -0.81
CA ASP A 336 5.19 22.68 -2.05
C ASP A 336 3.68 22.65 -2.37
N PRO A 337 3.23 23.32 -3.45
CA PRO A 337 1.84 23.29 -3.88
C PRO A 337 1.33 21.87 -4.22
N ASP A 338 2.22 20.96 -4.62
CA ASP A 338 1.85 19.58 -4.96
C ASP A 338 1.56 18.71 -3.72
N ARG A 339 1.78 19.21 -2.49
CA ARG A 339 1.29 18.61 -1.26
C ARG A 339 -0.20 18.84 -1.01
N ARG A 340 -0.90 19.52 -1.92
CA ARG A 340 -2.36 19.67 -1.83
C ARG A 340 -3.06 18.32 -1.81
N VAL A 341 -4.16 18.26 -1.07
CA VAL A 341 -4.94 17.02 -0.96
C VAL A 341 -5.81 16.83 -2.19
N LEU A 342 -5.81 15.62 -2.71
CA LEU A 342 -6.67 15.20 -3.83
C LEU A 342 -8.09 14.91 -3.36
N SER A 343 -9.06 15.29 -4.16
CA SER A 343 -10.40 14.72 -4.08
C SER A 343 -10.41 13.30 -4.69
N LYS A 344 -11.39 12.49 -4.29
CA LYS A 344 -11.64 11.18 -4.88
C LYS A 344 -11.76 11.26 -6.42
N ARG A 345 -12.38 12.32 -6.91
CA ARG A 345 -12.53 12.59 -8.33
C ARG A 345 -11.18 12.82 -9.01
N GLU A 346 -10.35 13.69 -8.45
CA GLU A 346 -9.03 13.98 -9.03
C GLU A 346 -8.14 12.72 -9.05
N LEU A 347 -8.11 11.94 -7.96
CA LEU A 347 -7.35 10.69 -7.93
C LEU A 347 -7.87 9.69 -8.99
N ARG A 348 -9.19 9.56 -9.16
CA ARG A 348 -9.78 8.76 -10.23
C ARG A 348 -9.37 9.28 -11.61
N ASP A 349 -9.48 10.60 -11.84
CA ASP A 349 -9.21 11.20 -13.13
C ASP A 349 -7.72 11.09 -13.51
N MET A 350 -6.81 11.05 -12.54
CA MET A 350 -5.40 10.71 -12.76
C MET A 350 -5.19 9.30 -13.35
N HIS A 351 -6.09 8.35 -13.04
CA HIS A 351 -6.05 6.98 -13.58
C HIS A 351 -6.75 6.87 -14.96
N ALA A 352 -7.42 7.92 -15.40
CA ALA A 352 -8.16 7.94 -16.66
C ALA A 352 -7.27 8.38 -17.84
N GLY A 353 -6.10 7.74 -18.01
CA GLY A 353 -5.24 7.95 -19.17
C GLY A 353 -5.96 7.73 -20.51
N PRO A 354 -5.30 7.97 -21.67
CA PRO A 354 -5.93 7.94 -22.99
C PRO A 354 -6.68 6.64 -23.32
N ASP A 355 -6.18 5.53 -22.83
CA ASP A 355 -6.73 4.19 -23.03
C ASP A 355 -7.66 3.71 -21.91
N ARG A 356 -7.81 4.48 -20.82
CA ARG A 356 -8.56 4.13 -19.60
C ARG A 356 -8.22 2.72 -19.08
N SER A 357 -7.00 2.26 -19.31
CA SER A 357 -6.59 0.88 -19.03
C SER A 357 -6.26 0.62 -17.55
N HIS A 358 -6.24 1.66 -16.72
CA HIS A 358 -5.76 1.58 -15.34
C HIS A 358 -6.89 1.86 -14.33
N GLY A 359 -7.17 0.86 -13.51
CA GLY A 359 -7.91 0.93 -12.28
C GLY A 359 -9.14 1.84 -12.29
N LEU A 360 -9.05 2.93 -11.55
CA LEU A 360 -10.18 3.86 -11.32
C LEU A 360 -10.66 4.55 -12.61
N GLY A 361 -9.87 4.60 -13.67
CA GLY A 361 -10.28 5.08 -14.99
C GLY A 361 -11.39 4.25 -15.64
N LEU A 362 -11.65 3.02 -15.15
CA LEU A 362 -12.74 2.16 -15.62
C LEU A 362 -14.11 2.50 -15.04
N VAL A 363 -14.21 3.46 -14.15
CA VAL A 363 -15.50 3.92 -13.61
C VAL A 363 -16.37 4.47 -14.74
N SER A 364 -17.55 3.88 -14.94
CA SER A 364 -18.46 4.32 -15.99
C SER A 364 -19.13 5.64 -15.64
N GLN A 365 -19.52 6.41 -16.67
CA GLN A 365 -20.26 7.66 -16.47
C GLN A 365 -21.55 7.45 -15.68
N SER A 366 -22.28 6.37 -15.93
CA SER A 366 -23.53 6.05 -15.21
C SER A 366 -23.32 5.70 -13.74
N GLN A 367 -22.21 5.04 -13.39
CA GLN A 367 -21.83 4.81 -11.99
C GLN A 367 -21.51 6.14 -11.31
N ASN A 368 -20.74 6.98 -11.99
CA ASN A 368 -20.33 8.27 -11.48
C ASN A 368 -21.54 9.19 -11.21
N GLN A 369 -22.50 9.26 -12.15
CA GLN A 369 -23.73 10.04 -11.98
C GLN A 369 -24.56 9.56 -10.78
N ARG A 370 -24.71 8.23 -10.57
CA ARG A 370 -25.46 7.67 -9.43
C ARG A 370 -24.80 7.90 -8.07
N SER A 371 -23.50 8.10 -8.05
CA SER A 371 -22.72 8.40 -6.86
C SER A 371 -22.35 9.88 -6.74
N ALA A 372 -23.12 10.77 -7.35
CA ALA A 372 -22.93 12.23 -7.31
C ALA A 372 -21.50 12.69 -7.70
N GLY A 373 -20.88 12.00 -8.64
CA GLY A 373 -19.52 12.30 -9.11
C GLY A 373 -18.38 11.63 -8.33
N ALA A 374 -18.69 10.85 -7.30
CA ALA A 374 -17.72 10.27 -6.37
C ALA A 374 -17.52 8.75 -6.53
N ALA A 375 -17.97 8.13 -7.63
CA ALA A 375 -17.78 6.70 -7.83
C ALA A 375 -16.30 6.35 -8.00
N SER A 376 -15.87 5.28 -7.33
CA SER A 376 -14.52 4.72 -7.38
C SER A 376 -14.53 3.18 -7.40
N TYR A 377 -15.68 2.61 -7.72
CA TYR A 377 -15.90 1.16 -7.86
C TYR A 377 -16.18 0.82 -9.33
N TYR A 378 -15.69 -0.32 -9.80
CA TYR A 378 -15.79 -0.71 -11.22
C TYR A 378 -15.69 -2.23 -11.38
N ALA A 379 -15.92 -2.72 -12.61
CA ALA A 379 -15.81 -4.14 -12.92
C ALA A 379 -15.25 -4.35 -14.33
N TRP A 380 -14.40 -5.38 -14.51
CA TRP A 380 -13.77 -5.71 -15.78
C TRP A 380 -13.59 -7.22 -15.96
N SER A 381 -13.29 -7.65 -17.17
CA SER A 381 -13.06 -9.05 -17.51
C SER A 381 -11.92 -9.14 -18.52
N PRO A 382 -10.66 -9.17 -18.07
CA PRO A 382 -9.51 -9.27 -18.99
C PRO A 382 -9.43 -10.65 -19.68
N ARG A 383 -10.14 -11.64 -19.13
CA ARG A 383 -10.27 -12.98 -19.70
C ARG A 383 -11.71 -13.47 -19.71
N PRO A 384 -12.12 -14.25 -20.73
CA PRO A 384 -13.42 -14.90 -20.74
C PRO A 384 -13.63 -15.82 -19.53
N GLY A 385 -14.82 -15.79 -18.94
CA GLY A 385 -15.22 -16.68 -17.86
C GLY A 385 -14.85 -16.22 -16.45
N VAL A 386 -14.12 -15.11 -16.30
CA VAL A 386 -13.84 -14.50 -14.99
C VAL A 386 -14.19 -13.02 -15.01
N ARG A 387 -14.95 -12.58 -14.03
CA ARG A 387 -15.31 -11.19 -13.76
C ARG A 387 -14.58 -10.71 -12.53
N PHE A 388 -13.91 -9.59 -12.63
CA PHE A 388 -13.27 -8.90 -11.53
C PHE A 388 -14.09 -7.66 -11.17
N ILE A 389 -14.23 -7.40 -9.86
CA ILE A 389 -15.01 -6.27 -9.33
C ILE A 389 -14.16 -5.58 -8.26
N SER A 390 -13.91 -4.29 -8.44
CA SER A 390 -13.30 -3.42 -7.43
C SER A 390 -14.38 -2.69 -6.66
N LEU A 391 -14.31 -2.72 -5.32
CA LEU A 391 -15.18 -1.99 -4.41
C LEU A 391 -14.41 -0.88 -3.73
N ASP A 392 -15.05 0.27 -3.60
CA ASP A 392 -14.64 1.30 -2.67
C ASP A 392 -15.22 0.98 -1.28
N THR A 393 -14.36 0.84 -0.31
CA THR A 393 -14.79 0.51 1.06
C THR A 393 -14.39 1.57 2.07
N VAL A 394 -13.99 2.75 1.61
CA VAL A 394 -13.64 3.88 2.48
C VAL A 394 -14.90 4.47 3.09
N ALA A 395 -14.91 4.62 4.41
CA ALA A 395 -15.94 5.38 5.11
C ALA A 395 -15.62 6.88 5.01
N GLU A 396 -16.30 7.60 4.14
CA GLU A 396 -16.00 9.02 3.84
C GLU A 396 -16.14 9.94 5.06
N GLY A 397 -16.99 9.57 6.02
CA GLY A 397 -17.14 10.28 7.29
C GLY A 397 -15.95 10.15 8.25
N GLY A 398 -14.91 9.40 7.89
CA GLY A 398 -13.66 9.30 8.64
C GLY A 398 -13.48 8.02 9.44
N GLY A 399 -12.26 7.86 9.94
CA GLY A 399 -11.82 6.71 10.73
C GLY A 399 -11.25 5.58 9.89
N PRO A 400 -10.50 4.67 10.53
CA PRO A 400 -9.75 3.62 9.81
C PRO A 400 -10.62 2.43 9.40
N HIS A 401 -11.90 2.42 9.76
CA HIS A 401 -12.81 1.30 9.46
C HIS A 401 -13.67 1.62 8.26
N GLY A 402 -13.88 0.61 7.41
CA GLY A 402 -14.63 0.77 6.18
C GLY A 402 -16.12 0.46 6.31
N ASN A 403 -16.84 0.76 5.23
CA ASN A 403 -18.21 0.36 4.96
C ASN A 403 -18.44 0.27 3.45
N VAL A 404 -19.64 -0.04 3.02
CA VAL A 404 -20.08 0.05 1.62
C VAL A 404 -21.32 0.93 1.58
N ASP A 405 -21.30 1.99 0.81
CA ASP A 405 -22.43 2.89 0.64
C ASP A 405 -23.61 2.23 -0.11
N HIS A 406 -24.81 2.73 0.08
CA HIS A 406 -26.01 2.12 -0.50
C HIS A 406 -26.04 2.17 -2.05
N PRO A 407 -25.64 3.24 -2.73
CA PRO A 407 -25.54 3.26 -4.19
C PRO A 407 -24.64 2.16 -4.73
N GLN A 408 -23.46 1.97 -4.17
CA GLN A 408 -22.52 0.91 -4.55
C GLN A 408 -23.07 -0.50 -4.24
N TYR A 409 -23.68 -0.68 -3.06
CA TYR A 409 -24.31 -1.96 -2.70
C TYR A 409 -25.40 -2.37 -3.70
N ARG A 410 -26.24 -1.44 -4.13
CA ARG A 410 -27.26 -1.67 -5.17
C ARG A 410 -26.62 -2.00 -6.52
N TRP A 411 -25.58 -1.27 -6.91
CA TRP A 411 -24.85 -1.54 -8.13
C TRP A 411 -24.22 -2.95 -8.09
N LEU A 412 -23.51 -3.32 -7.03
CA LEU A 412 -22.94 -4.65 -6.85
C LEU A 412 -24.01 -5.74 -6.91
N SER A 413 -25.12 -5.55 -6.21
CA SER A 413 -26.24 -6.49 -6.24
C SER A 413 -26.78 -6.67 -7.67
N SER A 414 -26.86 -5.61 -8.47
CA SER A 414 -27.28 -5.66 -9.87
C SER A 414 -26.24 -6.37 -10.76
N GLU A 415 -24.93 -6.09 -10.57
CA GLU A 415 -23.85 -6.77 -11.29
C GLU A 415 -23.88 -8.29 -11.04
N LEU A 416 -24.01 -8.71 -9.78
CA LEU A 416 -24.04 -10.10 -9.41
C LEU A 416 -25.29 -10.82 -9.93
N ARG A 417 -26.48 -10.17 -9.91
CA ARG A 417 -27.71 -10.72 -10.50
C ARG A 417 -27.58 -10.89 -12.01
N ARG A 418 -27.10 -9.85 -12.72
CA ARG A 418 -26.86 -9.94 -14.18
C ARG A 418 -25.90 -11.05 -14.55
N ASN A 419 -24.87 -11.26 -13.73
CA ASN A 419 -23.94 -12.37 -13.93
C ASN A 419 -24.64 -13.73 -13.72
N SER A 420 -25.46 -13.86 -12.68
CA SER A 420 -26.17 -15.10 -12.36
C SER A 420 -27.25 -15.47 -13.40
N SER A 421 -27.83 -14.48 -14.09
CA SER A 421 -28.85 -14.72 -15.15
C SER A 421 -28.25 -15.09 -16.51
N ARG A 422 -26.93 -15.10 -16.67
CA ARG A 422 -26.27 -15.52 -17.92
C ARG A 422 -26.41 -17.03 -18.12
N LYS A 423 -26.55 -17.48 -19.37
CA LYS A 423 -26.48 -18.91 -19.73
C LYS A 423 -25.19 -19.59 -19.21
N ARG A 424 -24.09 -18.84 -19.14
CA ARG A 424 -22.80 -19.27 -18.58
C ARG A 424 -22.28 -18.19 -17.64
N PRO A 425 -22.62 -18.25 -16.35
CA PRO A 425 -22.13 -17.31 -15.37
C PRO A 425 -20.60 -17.29 -15.29
N GLN A 426 -20.02 -16.11 -15.19
CA GLN A 426 -18.58 -15.93 -14.97
C GLN A 426 -18.28 -16.16 -13.48
N LEU A 427 -17.09 -16.68 -13.18
CA LEU A 427 -16.57 -16.68 -11.82
C LEU A 427 -16.26 -15.23 -11.43
N VAL A 428 -16.52 -14.87 -10.19
CA VAL A 428 -16.33 -13.50 -9.69
C VAL A 428 -15.26 -13.49 -8.63
N VAL A 429 -14.28 -12.58 -8.83
CA VAL A 429 -13.27 -12.21 -7.81
C VAL A 429 -13.48 -10.74 -7.47
N ILE A 430 -13.62 -10.44 -6.19
CA ILE A 430 -13.84 -9.09 -5.68
C ILE A 430 -12.56 -8.55 -5.08
N PHE A 431 -12.23 -7.31 -5.35
CA PHE A 431 -11.17 -6.55 -4.70
C PHE A 431 -11.79 -5.45 -3.83
N SER A 432 -11.20 -5.23 -2.68
CA SER A 432 -11.52 -4.13 -1.77
C SER A 432 -10.29 -3.78 -0.95
N HIS A 433 -10.23 -2.60 -0.40
CA HIS A 433 -9.17 -2.30 0.56
C HIS A 433 -9.44 -3.00 1.89
N HIS A 434 -10.57 -2.71 2.54
CA HIS A 434 -10.92 -3.34 3.81
C HIS A 434 -11.40 -4.78 3.60
N PRO A 435 -10.91 -5.75 4.41
CA PRO A 435 -11.52 -7.08 4.49
C PRO A 435 -12.91 -6.99 5.15
N LEU A 436 -13.72 -8.04 5.01
CA LEU A 436 -15.08 -8.07 5.60
C LEU A 436 -15.11 -7.73 7.10
N ARG A 437 -14.10 -8.16 7.85
CA ARG A 437 -13.98 -7.85 9.29
C ARG A 437 -13.64 -6.39 9.56
N GLY A 438 -13.04 -5.69 8.61
CA GLY A 438 -12.73 -4.25 8.67
C GLY A 438 -13.91 -3.36 8.31
N LEU A 439 -14.99 -3.92 7.71
CA LEU A 439 -16.17 -3.18 7.30
C LEU A 439 -17.18 -3.09 8.44
N HIS A 440 -16.93 -2.22 9.41
CA HIS A 440 -17.83 -2.02 10.56
C HIS A 440 -18.02 -0.55 10.95
N SER A 441 -17.55 0.39 10.12
CA SER A 441 -17.87 1.79 10.30
C SER A 441 -19.40 2.00 10.18
N ARG A 442 -19.95 2.68 11.16
CA ARG A 442 -21.37 3.10 11.18
C ARG A 442 -21.54 4.57 10.80
N VAL A 443 -20.43 5.24 10.54
CA VAL A 443 -20.44 6.63 10.10
C VAL A 443 -21.10 6.67 8.75
N PRO A 444 -22.22 7.42 8.58
CA PRO A 444 -22.87 7.55 7.29
C PRO A 444 -21.91 8.16 6.28
N ASP A 445 -21.96 7.68 5.04
CA ASP A 445 -21.31 8.39 3.95
C ASP A 445 -22.10 9.67 3.70
N GLU A 446 -21.40 10.78 3.83
CA GLU A 446 -21.92 12.06 3.45
C GLU A 446 -21.94 12.11 1.92
N ARG A 447 -23.11 12.31 1.32
CA ARG A 447 -23.18 12.60 -0.09
C ARG A 447 -22.40 13.88 -0.32
N MET A 448 -21.34 13.78 -1.12
CA MET A 448 -20.70 14.96 -1.68
C MET A 448 -21.77 15.75 -2.43
N GLY A 449 -22.07 16.96 -1.99
CA GLY A 449 -22.92 17.88 -2.73
C GLY A 449 -22.37 18.12 -4.13
N PRO A 450 -23.14 18.67 -5.08
CA PRO A 450 -22.61 19.00 -6.40
C PRO A 450 -21.42 19.94 -6.22
N CYS A 451 -20.25 19.49 -6.70
CA CYS A 451 -19.03 20.30 -6.67
C CYS A 451 -19.30 21.58 -7.46
N SER A 452 -19.19 22.74 -6.83
CA SER A 452 -19.29 24.00 -7.54
C SER A 452 -18.16 24.10 -8.56
N PRO A 453 -18.42 24.38 -9.84
CA PRO A 453 -17.37 24.62 -10.82
C PRO A 453 -16.41 25.76 -10.42
N ARG A 454 -16.86 26.67 -9.56
CA ARG A 454 -16.08 27.79 -9.03
C ARG A 454 -15.22 27.44 -7.81
N ARG A 455 -15.44 26.26 -7.19
CA ARG A 455 -14.69 25.76 -6.02
C ARG A 455 -14.51 24.24 -6.11
N PRO A 456 -13.72 23.75 -7.04
CA PRO A 456 -13.55 22.32 -7.28
C PRO A 456 -12.92 21.57 -6.09
N ALA A 457 -12.24 22.29 -5.18
CA ALA A 457 -11.66 21.71 -3.97
C ALA A 457 -12.65 21.60 -2.79
N GLN A 458 -13.83 22.18 -2.91
CA GLN A 458 -14.89 22.19 -1.89
C GLN A 458 -16.12 21.43 -2.39
N CYS A 459 -15.97 20.12 -2.56
CA CYS A 459 -17.13 19.24 -2.58
C CYS A 459 -17.52 19.02 -1.12
N ASP A 460 -18.23 19.97 -0.52
CA ASP A 460 -18.64 19.87 0.87
C ASP A 460 -19.58 18.67 1.04
N ALA A 461 -19.26 17.83 1.99
CA ALA A 461 -20.16 16.82 2.49
C ALA A 461 -21.42 17.50 3.01
N ASP A 462 -22.60 17.15 2.48
CA ASP A 462 -23.87 17.64 3.00
C ASP A 462 -24.42 16.61 4.00
N PRO A 463 -24.33 16.86 5.31
CA PRO A 463 -24.81 15.94 6.34
C PRO A 463 -26.31 15.64 6.24
N ARG A 464 -27.08 16.45 5.52
CA ARG A 464 -28.51 16.24 5.26
C ARG A 464 -28.77 15.19 4.17
N ARG A 465 -27.72 14.71 3.47
CA ARG A 465 -27.82 13.74 2.38
C ARG A 465 -27.11 12.42 2.69
N SER A 466 -26.99 12.07 3.98
CA SER A 466 -26.40 10.79 4.38
C SER A 466 -27.13 9.61 3.72
N THR A 467 -26.40 8.65 3.19
CA THR A 467 -26.95 7.41 2.66
C THR A 467 -26.74 6.27 3.65
N PRO A 468 -27.65 5.27 3.71
CA PRO A 468 -27.41 4.08 4.48
C PRO A 468 -26.09 3.40 4.06
N VAL A 469 -25.37 2.86 5.04
CA VAL A 469 -24.14 2.11 4.83
C VAL A 469 -24.33 0.64 5.18
N HIS A 470 -23.56 -0.24 4.54
CA HIS A 470 -23.58 -1.68 4.73
C HIS A 470 -22.26 -2.15 5.32
N SER A 471 -22.34 -2.91 6.40
CA SER A 471 -21.16 -3.53 7.03
C SER A 471 -20.77 -4.83 6.35
N GLY A 472 -19.60 -5.36 6.70
CA GLY A 472 -19.11 -6.62 6.15
C GLY A 472 -19.83 -7.84 6.68
N LEU A 473 -19.93 -7.99 7.99
CA LEU A 473 -20.37 -9.23 8.64
C LEU A 473 -21.74 -9.16 9.32
N GLY A 474 -22.05 -8.04 9.95
CA GLY A 474 -23.24 -7.86 10.77
C GLY A 474 -24.18 -6.77 10.24
N GLY A 475 -25.22 -6.45 11.00
CA GLY A 475 -26.18 -5.40 10.67
C GLY A 475 -27.18 -5.80 9.58
N ARG A 476 -27.91 -4.76 9.09
CA ARG A 476 -28.94 -4.95 8.06
C ARG A 476 -28.28 -5.10 6.68
N GLN A 477 -28.53 -6.18 5.97
CA GLN A 477 -28.00 -6.47 4.64
C GLN A 477 -26.44 -6.41 4.59
N PRO A 478 -25.72 -7.25 5.36
CA PRO A 478 -24.26 -7.23 5.34
C PRO A 478 -23.71 -7.71 4.00
N LEU A 479 -22.54 -7.17 3.61
CA LEU A 479 -21.87 -7.53 2.36
C LEU A 479 -21.67 -9.04 2.23
N ARG A 480 -21.24 -9.73 3.31
CA ARG A 480 -21.09 -11.20 3.34
C ARG A 480 -22.36 -11.92 2.86
N ALA A 481 -23.53 -11.48 3.33
CA ALA A 481 -24.78 -12.14 2.95
C ALA A 481 -25.11 -11.92 1.47
N LEU A 482 -24.82 -10.74 0.92
CA LEU A 482 -24.95 -10.50 -0.52
C LEU A 482 -24.03 -11.41 -1.32
N LEU A 483 -22.74 -11.50 -0.97
CA LEU A 483 -21.77 -12.31 -1.69
C LEU A 483 -22.13 -13.80 -1.67
N LEU A 484 -22.54 -14.33 -0.51
CA LEU A 484 -22.92 -15.73 -0.36
C LEU A 484 -24.21 -16.11 -1.10
N ARG A 485 -25.10 -15.16 -1.42
CA ARG A 485 -26.27 -15.43 -2.28
C ARG A 485 -25.90 -15.72 -3.74
N HIS A 486 -24.68 -15.36 -4.15
CA HIS A 486 -24.20 -15.53 -5.52
C HIS A 486 -23.02 -16.52 -5.56
N PRO A 487 -23.26 -17.82 -5.79
CA PRO A 487 -22.21 -18.84 -5.76
C PRO A 487 -21.05 -18.60 -6.74
N SER A 488 -21.27 -17.77 -7.77
CA SER A 488 -20.22 -17.34 -8.71
C SER A 488 -19.10 -16.56 -8.05
N VAL A 489 -19.32 -15.94 -6.87
CA VAL A 489 -18.27 -15.27 -6.08
C VAL A 489 -17.40 -16.34 -5.45
N VAL A 490 -16.12 -16.40 -5.83
CA VAL A 490 -15.17 -17.43 -5.38
C VAL A 490 -14.06 -16.86 -4.47
N ALA A 491 -13.80 -15.57 -4.57
CA ALA A 491 -12.80 -14.89 -3.72
C ALA A 491 -13.13 -13.42 -3.50
N MET A 492 -12.68 -12.90 -2.35
CA MET A 492 -12.54 -11.48 -2.04
C MET A 492 -11.09 -11.25 -1.59
N VAL A 493 -10.41 -10.30 -2.20
CA VAL A 493 -8.98 -10.03 -2.03
C VAL A 493 -8.82 -8.61 -1.49
N SER A 494 -8.10 -8.46 -0.38
CA SER A 494 -8.04 -7.20 0.38
C SER A 494 -6.66 -6.92 0.97
N GLY A 495 -6.46 -5.69 1.48
CA GLY A 495 -5.29 -5.21 2.21
C GLY A 495 -5.63 -4.74 3.62
N HIS A 496 -5.27 -3.50 3.96
CA HIS A 496 -5.63 -2.74 5.16
C HIS A 496 -5.03 -3.23 6.48
N SER A 497 -5.05 -4.52 6.74
CA SER A 497 -4.61 -5.05 8.04
C SER A 497 -3.10 -5.30 8.13
N HIS A 498 -2.36 -5.03 7.05
CA HIS A 498 -0.91 -5.21 6.90
C HIS A 498 -0.42 -6.61 7.29
N GLN A 499 -1.26 -7.64 7.09
CA GLN A 499 -0.91 -9.01 7.45
C GLN A 499 -1.38 -10.02 6.40
N ASN A 500 -0.63 -11.11 6.25
CA ASN A 500 -1.10 -12.23 5.46
C ASN A 500 -2.13 -13.02 6.27
N HIS A 501 -3.37 -13.11 5.74
CA HIS A 501 -4.45 -13.87 6.35
C HIS A 501 -5.39 -14.42 5.28
N VAL A 502 -5.89 -15.64 5.48
CA VAL A 502 -6.93 -16.21 4.62
C VAL A 502 -8.00 -16.91 5.47
N GLU A 503 -9.27 -16.66 5.15
CA GLU A 503 -10.40 -17.30 5.83
C GLU A 503 -11.52 -17.67 4.85
N PRO A 504 -12.23 -18.81 5.06
CA PRO A 504 -13.36 -19.18 4.24
C PRO A 504 -14.65 -18.57 4.78
N PHE A 505 -15.52 -18.18 3.87
CA PHE A 505 -16.93 -17.89 4.16
C PHE A 505 -17.79 -18.86 3.36
N ALA A 506 -18.76 -19.50 4.02
CA ALA A 506 -19.63 -20.47 3.40
C ALA A 506 -21.07 -20.32 3.90
N ARG A 507 -22.01 -20.71 3.05
CA ARG A 507 -23.41 -20.92 3.45
C ARG A 507 -23.54 -22.20 4.25
N ALA A 508 -24.49 -22.23 5.17
CA ALA A 508 -24.78 -23.43 5.97
C ALA A 508 -25.21 -24.65 5.11
N ASP A 509 -25.91 -24.38 3.98
CA ASP A 509 -26.36 -25.40 3.03
C ASP A 509 -25.24 -25.92 2.08
N GLY A 510 -24.01 -25.38 2.19
CA GLY A 510 -22.87 -25.75 1.37
C GLY A 510 -22.97 -25.37 -0.11
N ARG A 511 -24.02 -24.65 -0.53
CA ARG A 511 -24.26 -24.28 -1.95
C ARG A 511 -23.48 -23.04 -2.41
N GLY A 512 -22.76 -22.35 -1.53
CA GLY A 512 -21.94 -21.21 -1.86
C GLY A 512 -20.84 -21.02 -0.83
N ALA A 513 -19.63 -20.73 -1.31
CA ALA A 513 -18.49 -20.41 -0.47
C ALA A 513 -17.47 -19.58 -1.27
N PHE A 514 -16.76 -18.69 -0.59
CA PHE A 514 -15.63 -17.95 -1.14
C PHE A 514 -14.52 -17.78 -0.10
N TRP A 515 -13.34 -17.46 -0.58
CA TRP A 515 -12.18 -17.18 0.26
C TRP A 515 -11.95 -15.67 0.38
N GLN A 516 -11.82 -15.18 1.60
CA GLN A 516 -11.20 -13.89 1.88
C GLN A 516 -9.69 -14.09 1.91
N VAL A 517 -8.98 -13.32 1.09
CA VAL A 517 -7.52 -13.28 1.05
C VAL A 517 -7.07 -11.88 1.41
N VAL A 518 -6.28 -11.77 2.45
CA VAL A 518 -5.68 -10.51 2.90
C VAL A 518 -4.17 -10.62 2.75
N THR A 519 -3.53 -9.57 2.23
CA THR A 519 -2.09 -9.55 1.97
C THR A 519 -1.40 -8.49 2.84
N ALA A 520 -0.17 -8.76 3.23
CA ALA A 520 0.68 -7.83 3.96
C ALA A 520 0.96 -6.56 3.15
N SER A 521 1.34 -5.48 3.84
CA SER A 521 1.65 -4.19 3.23
C SER A 521 3.08 -4.12 2.68
N HIS A 522 3.36 -3.09 1.90
CA HIS A 522 4.74 -2.75 1.50
C HIS A 522 5.44 -1.87 2.53
N ILE A 523 4.71 -1.13 3.35
CA ILE A 523 5.31 -0.23 4.34
C ILE A 523 5.77 -0.97 5.60
N ASP A 524 5.02 -1.98 6.06
CA ASP A 524 5.34 -2.74 7.26
C ASP A 524 5.89 -4.13 6.95
N PHE A 525 6.69 -4.69 7.90
CA PHE A 525 7.20 -6.05 7.76
C PHE A 525 6.05 -7.07 7.57
N PRO A 526 6.16 -8.01 6.64
CA PRO A 526 7.33 -8.44 5.86
C PRO A 526 7.57 -7.71 4.54
N GLN A 527 6.79 -6.70 4.16
CA GLN A 527 6.86 -6.00 2.88
C GLN A 527 6.64 -6.95 1.70
N GLN A 528 5.45 -7.58 1.67
CA GLN A 528 5.10 -8.61 0.71
C GLN A 528 3.90 -8.23 -0.15
N SER A 529 3.91 -8.76 -1.36
CA SER A 529 2.77 -8.89 -2.28
C SER A 529 2.30 -10.33 -2.36
N ARG A 530 1.35 -10.62 -3.26
CA ARG A 530 0.86 -11.98 -3.49
C ARG A 530 0.62 -12.21 -4.98
N LEU A 531 1.10 -13.35 -5.49
CA LEU A 531 0.72 -13.87 -6.79
C LEU A 531 -0.50 -14.77 -6.61
N LEU A 532 -1.56 -14.51 -7.34
CA LEU A 532 -2.84 -15.22 -7.26
C LEU A 532 -3.13 -15.91 -8.58
N GLN A 533 -3.46 -17.22 -8.53
CA GLN A 533 -3.82 -17.97 -9.72
C GLN A 533 -5.08 -18.80 -9.49
N LEU A 534 -6.14 -18.48 -10.25
CA LEU A 534 -7.38 -19.23 -10.25
C LEU A 534 -7.30 -20.38 -11.25
N MET A 535 -7.59 -21.61 -10.80
CA MET A 535 -7.52 -22.82 -11.61
C MET A 535 -8.81 -23.63 -11.54
N ASP A 536 -9.25 -24.15 -12.68
CA ASP A 536 -10.28 -25.19 -12.79
C ASP A 536 -9.60 -26.56 -12.69
N ASN A 537 -9.91 -27.32 -11.63
CA ASN A 537 -9.31 -28.63 -11.36
C ASN A 537 -9.92 -29.76 -12.20
N ARG A 538 -10.99 -29.49 -12.95
CA ARG A 538 -11.71 -30.47 -13.76
C ARG A 538 -12.29 -31.66 -12.97
N ASP A 539 -12.52 -31.45 -11.68
CA ASP A 539 -13.10 -32.44 -10.76
C ASP A 539 -14.32 -31.92 -9.97
N GLY A 540 -14.89 -30.79 -10.41
CA GLY A 540 -15.97 -30.10 -9.71
C GLY A 540 -15.47 -29.09 -8.67
N THR A 541 -14.15 -28.85 -8.61
CA THR A 541 -13.56 -27.84 -7.71
C THR A 541 -12.74 -26.80 -8.47
N LEU A 542 -12.55 -25.67 -7.82
CA LEU A 542 -11.59 -24.63 -8.20
C LEU A 542 -10.50 -24.53 -7.14
N SER A 543 -9.29 -24.23 -7.56
CA SER A 543 -8.19 -23.81 -6.67
C SER A 543 -7.86 -22.35 -6.90
N LEU A 544 -7.84 -21.55 -5.83
CA LEU A 544 -7.16 -20.26 -5.82
C LEU A 544 -5.81 -20.45 -5.13
N TYR A 545 -4.74 -20.43 -5.91
CA TYR A 545 -3.38 -20.41 -5.38
C TYR A 545 -3.02 -19.00 -4.98
N GLY A 546 -2.48 -18.85 -3.77
CA GLY A 546 -1.86 -17.62 -3.29
C GLY A 546 -0.40 -17.90 -2.94
N THR A 547 0.53 -17.20 -3.57
CA THR A 547 1.96 -17.31 -3.29
C THR A 547 2.47 -15.95 -2.83
N ALA A 548 2.97 -15.86 -1.61
CA ALA A 548 3.55 -14.63 -1.11
C ALA A 548 4.81 -14.27 -1.92
N LEU A 549 5.01 -13.00 -2.18
CA LEU A 549 6.06 -12.46 -3.00
C LEU A 549 6.83 -11.41 -2.21
N ASP A 550 8.11 -11.64 -1.97
CA ASP A 550 9.03 -10.65 -1.42
C ASP A 550 9.45 -9.66 -2.52
N HIS A 551 9.75 -8.42 -2.17
CA HIS A 551 10.30 -7.48 -3.14
C HIS A 551 11.73 -7.86 -3.56
N ALA A 552 12.18 -7.37 -4.71
CA ALA A 552 13.40 -7.82 -5.39
C ALA A 552 14.72 -7.34 -4.76
N ALA A 553 14.65 -6.59 -3.66
CA ALA A 553 15.83 -6.08 -2.98
C ALA A 553 16.66 -7.20 -2.32
N PRO A 554 17.98 -7.07 -2.28
CA PRO A 554 18.88 -8.11 -1.78
C PRO A 554 18.66 -8.42 -0.29
N THR A 555 19.07 -9.61 0.10
CA THR A 555 19.18 -10.06 1.48
C THR A 555 20.58 -10.65 1.66
N PRO A 556 21.36 -10.22 2.66
CA PRO A 556 21.04 -9.24 3.71
C PRO A 556 21.08 -7.78 3.24
N ALA A 557 20.54 -6.89 4.08
CA ALA A 557 20.65 -5.45 3.88
C ALA A 557 22.07 -4.93 4.15
N PRO A 558 22.38 -3.69 3.72
CA PRO A 558 23.62 -3.00 4.10
C PRO A 558 23.83 -2.98 5.63
N ARG A 559 25.09 -2.97 6.05
CA ARG A 559 25.45 -2.99 7.47
C ARG A 559 25.35 -1.58 8.07
N ALA A 560 24.94 -1.50 9.34
CA ALA A 560 24.99 -0.26 10.09
C ALA A 560 26.42 0.29 10.14
N GLY A 561 26.55 1.61 10.03
CA GLY A 561 27.84 2.32 9.92
C GLY A 561 28.31 2.53 8.47
N THR A 562 27.63 1.95 7.47
CA THR A 562 27.94 2.21 6.06
C THR A 562 27.37 3.57 5.65
N ASP A 563 28.16 4.35 4.90
CA ASP A 563 27.69 5.57 4.24
C ASP A 563 26.62 5.22 3.19
N ALA A 564 25.44 5.80 3.34
CA ALA A 564 24.29 5.51 2.50
C ALA A 564 24.17 6.43 1.27
N SER A 565 25.02 7.45 1.14
CA SER A 565 24.96 8.43 0.04
C SER A 565 25.04 7.80 -1.35
N ALA A 566 25.72 6.64 -1.47
CA ALA A 566 25.86 5.87 -2.71
C ALA A 566 24.91 4.66 -2.84
N PHE A 567 23.97 4.48 -1.93
CA PHE A 567 23.05 3.33 -2.01
C PHE A 567 22.17 3.39 -3.26
N SER A 568 22.02 2.25 -3.93
CA SER A 568 21.03 2.07 -4.98
C SER A 568 19.61 2.01 -4.40
N SER A 569 18.58 2.23 -5.24
CA SER A 569 17.18 2.08 -4.84
C SER A 569 16.88 0.71 -4.23
N LEU A 570 17.50 -0.36 -4.74
CA LEU A 570 17.36 -1.71 -4.20
C LEU A 570 18.02 -1.88 -2.83
N GLN A 571 19.16 -1.24 -2.57
CA GLN A 571 19.79 -1.27 -1.24
C GLN A 571 18.95 -0.49 -0.22
N LEU A 572 18.37 0.64 -0.62
CA LEU A 572 17.42 1.40 0.19
C LEU A 572 16.17 0.57 0.53
N ALA A 573 15.59 -0.12 -0.46
CA ALA A 573 14.46 -1.03 -0.22
C ALA A 573 14.83 -2.21 0.70
N SER A 574 16.05 -2.76 0.59
CA SER A 574 16.55 -3.81 1.48
C SER A 574 16.69 -3.30 2.92
N LEU A 575 17.20 -2.09 3.09
CA LEU A 575 17.30 -1.43 4.40
C LEU A 575 15.92 -1.16 4.99
N SER A 576 14.96 -0.68 4.19
CA SER A 576 13.56 -0.49 4.61
C SER A 576 12.98 -1.76 5.23
N ARG A 577 13.14 -2.92 4.57
CA ARG A 577 12.67 -4.22 5.10
C ARG A 577 13.33 -4.55 6.45
N THR A 578 14.60 -4.23 6.61
CA THR A 578 15.32 -4.46 7.87
C THR A 578 14.82 -3.53 8.98
N LEU A 579 14.62 -2.26 8.68
CA LEU A 579 14.08 -1.27 9.62
C LEU A 579 12.64 -1.62 10.04
N SER A 580 11.82 -2.13 9.14
CA SER A 580 10.43 -2.53 9.43
C SER A 580 10.30 -3.78 10.30
N THR A 581 11.42 -4.52 10.57
CA THR A 581 11.34 -5.76 11.37
C THR A 581 10.73 -5.50 12.75
N PRO A 582 9.80 -6.37 13.22
CA PRO A 582 9.11 -6.14 14.47
C PRO A 582 10.02 -6.35 15.69
N ARG A 583 9.63 -5.78 16.84
CA ARG A 583 10.25 -6.09 18.13
C ARG A 583 10.03 -7.57 18.48
N LYS A 584 10.88 -8.11 19.36
CA LYS A 584 10.79 -9.50 19.85
C LYS A 584 9.36 -9.82 20.31
N GLY A 585 8.73 -10.84 19.72
CA GLY A 585 7.40 -11.32 20.08
C GLY A 585 6.23 -10.91 19.16
N SER A 586 6.35 -9.85 18.34
CA SER A 586 5.25 -9.38 17.47
C SER A 586 5.32 -9.87 16.00
N ALA A 587 6.38 -10.56 15.63
CA ALA A 587 6.70 -10.92 14.24
C ALA A 587 5.70 -11.87 13.55
N ILE A 588 4.91 -12.63 14.32
CA ILE A 588 4.03 -13.66 13.75
C ILE A 588 2.78 -13.04 13.14
N GLY A 589 2.29 -11.92 13.70
CA GLY A 589 1.02 -11.31 13.29
C GLY A 589 1.00 -10.90 11.82
N SER A 590 1.96 -10.09 11.37
CA SER A 590 1.99 -9.52 10.02
C SER A 590 2.38 -10.54 8.92
N ARG A 591 3.28 -11.48 9.22
CA ARG A 591 3.61 -12.57 8.28
C ARG A 591 2.49 -13.58 8.09
N GLY A 592 1.55 -13.65 9.01
CA GLY A 592 0.54 -14.69 9.06
C GLY A 592 1.09 -16.07 9.45
N ARG A 593 0.21 -17.01 9.71
CA ARG A 593 0.55 -18.42 9.95
C ARG A 593 0.99 -19.08 8.64
N ARG A 594 1.59 -20.26 8.70
CA ARG A 594 1.98 -21.03 7.51
C ARG A 594 0.81 -21.25 6.53
N GLY A 595 -0.40 -21.47 7.06
CA GLY A 595 -1.63 -21.63 6.27
C GLY A 595 -2.23 -20.34 5.75
N ASP A 596 -1.57 -19.19 5.94
CA ASP A 596 -2.00 -17.87 5.46
C ASP A 596 -1.07 -17.30 4.38
N ARG A 597 0.12 -17.89 4.20
CA ARG A 597 1.16 -17.41 3.26
C ARG A 597 1.03 -18.07 1.89
N ASN A 598 1.69 -19.21 1.69
CA ASN A 598 1.58 -19.97 0.44
C ASN A 598 0.45 -20.98 0.57
N VAL A 599 -0.61 -20.82 -0.21
CA VAL A 599 -1.86 -21.58 -0.05
C VAL A 599 -2.41 -22.08 -1.38
N GLU A 600 -3.08 -23.23 -1.34
CA GLU A 600 -4.05 -23.68 -2.33
C GLU A 600 -5.43 -23.69 -1.67
N LEU A 601 -6.27 -22.74 -2.02
CA LEU A 601 -7.60 -22.54 -1.47
C LEU A 601 -8.65 -23.18 -2.36
N LEU A 602 -9.28 -24.25 -1.87
CA LEU A 602 -10.24 -25.02 -2.64
C LEU A 602 -11.67 -24.58 -2.35
N VAL A 603 -12.46 -24.41 -3.42
CA VAL A 603 -13.88 -24.09 -3.39
C VAL A 603 -14.62 -24.95 -4.43
N ARG A 604 -15.90 -25.24 -4.25
CA ARG A 604 -16.72 -25.90 -5.28
C ARG A 604 -16.79 -25.03 -6.53
N ASP A 605 -16.76 -25.66 -7.69
CA ASP A 605 -16.99 -24.95 -8.96
C ASP A 605 -18.49 -24.67 -9.13
N PRO A 606 -18.92 -23.39 -8.98
CA PRO A 606 -20.35 -23.06 -9.06
C PRO A 606 -20.97 -23.31 -10.43
N ARG A 607 -20.17 -23.40 -11.48
CA ARG A 607 -20.61 -23.68 -12.85
C ARG A 607 -21.11 -25.14 -13.01
N ARG A 608 -20.86 -25.99 -12.01
CA ARG A 608 -21.24 -27.41 -11.96
C ARG A 608 -22.22 -27.76 -10.84
N LEU A 609 -22.81 -26.72 -10.20
CA LEU A 609 -23.80 -26.93 -9.14
C LEU A 609 -25.23 -27.17 -9.65
N GLY A 610 -25.47 -27.13 -10.96
CA GLY A 610 -26.77 -27.27 -11.61
C GLY A 610 -26.92 -28.53 -12.49
N GLY A 611 -26.08 -29.58 -12.26
CA GLY A 611 -26.20 -30.90 -12.88
C GLY A 611 -26.61 -31.94 -11.88
#